data_3dc90fdd5cd481b0bad56ea6ee4c141e
#
_entry.id   3dc90fdd5cd481b0bad56ea6ee4c141e
#
_cell.length_a   1.000
_cell.length_b   1.000
_cell.length_c   1.000
_cell.angle_alpha   90.00
_cell.angle_beta   90.00
_cell.angle_gamma   90.00
#
_symmetry.space_group_name_H-M   'P 1'
#
loop_
_entity.id
_entity.type
_entity.pdbx_description
1 polymer ?
#
loop_
_entity_poly.entity_id
_entity_poly.type
_entity_poly.pdbx_seq_one_letter_code
_entity_poly.pdbx_strand_id
1 'polypeptide(L)'
;MYANILVPFDGSEGSLHALEAAVNLATGSEPVDITVLQVTGISDFDNSTFETAVRMAGLEPVDETQIEALRQSYAIAHNDQMKQRVAEYFESLPDNINMHIIVRRGSARDVICQYAKDNDIDCIIMGRRGVSGIRAALGSVSTAVLRGTDLPVLVVK
;
A
#
# COMPACT_ATOMS: atom_id res chain seq x y z
N MET A 1 0.84 8.92 -22.19
CA MET A 1 -0.20 8.87 -21.15
C MET A 1 0.07 7.60 -20.38
N TYR A 2 0.00 7.61 -19.05
CA TYR A 2 0.19 6.41 -18.24
C TYR A 2 -1.14 5.64 -18.18
N ALA A 3 -1.12 4.35 -18.53
CA ALA A 3 -2.28 3.47 -18.53
C ALA A 3 -2.34 2.59 -17.27
N ASN A 4 -1.19 2.24 -16.70
CA ASN A 4 -1.08 1.39 -15.52
C ASN A 4 -0.30 2.12 -14.42
N ILE A 5 -1.00 2.64 -13.42
CA ILE A 5 -0.42 3.43 -12.33
C ILE A 5 -0.39 2.62 -11.05
N LEU A 6 0.77 2.55 -10.40
CA LEU A 6 0.93 1.94 -9.07
C LEU A 6 0.98 3.03 -8.00
N VAL A 7 0.13 2.90 -6.98
CA VAL A 7 0.11 3.77 -5.81
C VAL A 7 0.41 2.96 -4.55
N PRO A 8 1.65 2.98 -4.05
CA PRO A 8 1.96 2.44 -2.72
C PRO A 8 1.20 3.20 -1.64
N PHE A 9 0.50 2.46 -0.79
CA PHE A 9 -0.45 3.02 0.18
C PHE A 9 -0.21 2.45 1.58
N ASP A 10 0.00 3.33 2.55
CA ASP A 10 0.20 2.98 3.96
C ASP A 10 -0.86 3.62 4.90
N GLY A 11 -1.87 4.26 4.31
CA GLY A 11 -2.92 4.96 5.05
C GLY A 11 -2.52 6.32 5.61
N SER A 12 -1.32 6.79 5.32
CA SER A 12 -0.88 8.15 5.65
C SER A 12 -1.57 9.19 4.77
N GLU A 13 -1.60 10.45 5.23
CA GLU A 13 -2.06 11.59 4.43
C GLU A 13 -1.29 11.71 3.10
N GLY A 14 0.03 11.47 3.14
CA GLY A 14 0.85 11.47 1.92
C GLY A 14 0.46 10.39 0.92
N SER A 15 0.04 9.21 1.36
CA SER A 15 -0.44 8.16 0.47
C SER A 15 -1.84 8.46 -0.08
N LEU A 16 -2.69 9.14 0.68
CA LEU A 16 -3.98 9.65 0.19
C LEU A 16 -3.78 10.72 -0.90
N HIS A 17 -2.91 11.70 -0.68
CA HIS A 17 -2.58 12.70 -1.70
C HIS A 17 -1.96 12.07 -2.96
N ALA A 18 -1.18 11.01 -2.82
CA ALA A 18 -0.63 10.27 -3.96
C ALA A 18 -1.74 9.58 -4.76
N LEU A 19 -2.73 9.01 -4.09
CA LEU A 19 -3.88 8.39 -4.75
C LEU A 19 -4.75 9.43 -5.46
N GLU A 20 -4.99 10.59 -4.83
CA GLU A 20 -5.68 11.72 -5.45
C GLU A 20 -4.94 12.22 -6.69
N ALA A 21 -3.61 12.35 -6.63
CA ALA A 21 -2.80 12.73 -7.77
C ALA A 21 -2.89 11.71 -8.90
N ALA A 22 -2.94 10.41 -8.60
CA ALA A 22 -3.13 9.35 -9.59
C ALA A 22 -4.47 9.48 -10.31
N VAL A 23 -5.55 9.68 -9.57
CA VAL A 23 -6.90 9.90 -10.12
C VAL A 23 -6.93 11.15 -10.99
N ASN A 24 -6.33 12.26 -10.54
CA ASN A 24 -6.27 13.50 -11.30
C ASN A 24 -5.45 13.37 -12.60
N LEU A 25 -4.37 12.58 -12.60
CA LEU A 25 -3.57 12.29 -13.80
C LEU A 25 -4.30 11.38 -14.79
N ALA A 26 -5.19 10.51 -14.28
CA ALA A 26 -5.99 9.60 -15.08
C ALA A 26 -7.23 10.27 -15.72
N THR A 27 -7.45 11.57 -15.47
CA THR A 27 -8.57 12.29 -16.08
C THR A 27 -8.39 12.38 -17.60
N GLY A 28 -9.31 11.75 -18.34
CA GLY A 28 -9.29 11.68 -19.81
C GLY A 28 -10.33 10.71 -20.31
N SER A 29 -10.26 10.39 -21.60
CA SER A 29 -11.18 9.43 -22.23
C SER A 29 -10.61 8.01 -22.33
N GLU A 30 -9.31 7.84 -22.13
CA GLU A 30 -8.67 6.52 -22.22
C GLU A 30 -8.78 5.79 -20.89
N PRO A 31 -8.96 4.44 -20.90
CA PRO A 31 -8.97 3.64 -19.69
C PRO A 31 -7.63 3.68 -18.96
N VAL A 32 -7.68 3.79 -17.63
CA VAL A 32 -6.51 3.76 -16.75
C VAL A 32 -6.74 2.80 -15.60
N ASP A 33 -5.80 1.89 -15.39
CA ASP A 33 -5.77 1.01 -14.25
C ASP A 33 -4.92 1.62 -13.12
N ILE A 34 -5.53 1.84 -11.97
CA ILE A 34 -4.84 2.31 -10.76
C ILE A 34 -4.78 1.17 -9.75
N THR A 35 -3.59 0.70 -9.45
CA THR A 35 -3.35 -0.29 -8.40
C THR A 35 -2.92 0.39 -7.11
N VAL A 36 -3.75 0.30 -6.08
CA VAL A 36 -3.44 0.70 -4.72
C VAL A 36 -2.78 -0.48 -4.02
N LEU A 37 -1.47 -0.40 -3.78
CA LEU A 37 -0.68 -1.48 -3.20
C LEU A 37 -0.33 -1.18 -1.75
N GLN A 38 -0.91 -1.94 -0.83
CA GLN A 38 -0.50 -1.95 0.56
C GLN A 38 0.55 -3.04 0.78
N VAL A 39 1.65 -2.66 1.43
CA VAL A 39 2.68 -3.61 1.85
C VAL A 39 2.68 -3.70 3.37
N THR A 40 2.42 -4.90 3.89
CA THR A 40 2.55 -5.19 5.31
C THR A 40 3.96 -5.70 5.60
N GLY A 41 4.60 -5.14 6.62
CA GLY A 41 5.96 -5.52 7.00
C GLY A 41 6.04 -6.97 7.49
N ILE A 42 7.22 -7.56 7.36
CA ILE A 42 7.51 -8.88 7.96
C ILE A 42 7.47 -8.76 9.50
N SER A 43 7.91 -7.61 10.02
CA SER A 43 7.92 -7.29 11.46
C SER A 43 6.55 -7.05 12.06
N ASP A 44 5.56 -6.63 11.25
CA ASP A 44 4.19 -6.41 11.76
C ASP A 44 3.52 -7.73 12.18
N PHE A 45 4.14 -8.85 11.81
CA PHE A 45 3.68 -10.20 12.07
C PHE A 45 4.82 -11.16 12.43
N ASP A 46 5.95 -10.66 12.95
CA ASP A 46 6.93 -11.61 13.51
C ASP A 46 6.29 -12.32 14.69
N ASN A 47 6.70 -13.58 14.89
CA ASN A 47 6.10 -14.44 15.90
C ASN A 47 6.14 -13.79 17.28
N SER A 48 7.19 -13.06 17.61
CA SER A 48 7.40 -12.49 18.95
C SER A 48 6.47 -11.30 19.23
N THR A 49 6.26 -10.41 18.25
CA THR A 49 5.38 -9.24 18.39
C THR A 49 3.93 -9.67 18.40
N PHE A 50 3.56 -10.61 17.53
CA PHE A 50 2.21 -11.16 17.47
C PHE A 50 1.86 -11.97 18.72
N GLU A 51 2.76 -12.85 19.19
CA GLU A 51 2.60 -13.60 20.45
C GLU A 51 2.48 -12.66 21.65
N THR A 52 3.23 -11.57 21.67
CA THR A 52 3.15 -10.57 22.74
C THR A 52 1.80 -9.86 22.71
N ALA A 53 1.28 -9.48 21.54
CA ALA A 53 -0.02 -8.85 21.39
C ALA A 53 -1.16 -9.80 21.80
N VAL A 54 -1.09 -11.07 21.40
CA VAL A 54 -2.06 -12.12 21.78
C VAL A 54 -2.06 -12.34 23.30
N ARG A 55 -0.88 -12.39 23.93
CA ARG A 55 -0.73 -12.48 25.39
C ARG A 55 -1.31 -11.28 26.13
N MET A 56 -1.04 -10.05 25.63
CA MET A 56 -1.59 -8.83 26.20
C MET A 56 -3.11 -8.76 26.08
N ALA A 57 -3.69 -9.37 25.05
CA ALA A 57 -5.13 -9.52 24.88
C ALA A 57 -5.76 -10.61 25.77
N GLY A 58 -4.96 -11.32 26.58
CA GLY A 58 -5.42 -12.40 27.43
C GLY A 58 -5.80 -13.68 26.68
N LEU A 59 -5.36 -13.80 25.43
CA LEU A 59 -5.53 -14.99 24.61
C LEU A 59 -4.26 -15.82 24.70
N GLU A 60 -4.35 -17.01 25.25
CA GLU A 60 -3.22 -17.98 25.20
C GLU A 60 -3.32 -18.79 23.91
N PRO A 61 -2.40 -18.65 22.96
CA PRO A 61 -2.40 -19.48 21.77
C PRO A 61 -2.08 -20.93 22.17
N VAL A 62 -2.93 -21.84 21.77
CA VAL A 62 -2.82 -23.25 22.14
C VAL A 62 -1.96 -24.03 21.13
N ASP A 63 -1.90 -23.56 19.87
CA ASP A 63 -1.05 -24.15 18.83
C ASP A 63 -0.79 -23.20 17.63
N GLU A 64 0.14 -23.60 16.74
CA GLU A 64 0.49 -22.85 15.51
C GLU A 64 -0.68 -22.63 14.56
N THR A 65 -1.64 -23.55 14.54
CA THR A 65 -2.81 -23.49 13.64
C THR A 65 -3.73 -22.34 14.04
N GLN A 66 -3.89 -22.13 15.34
CA GLN A 66 -4.70 -21.02 15.87
C GLN A 66 -4.02 -19.67 15.63
N ILE A 67 -2.69 -19.61 15.76
CA ILE A 67 -1.90 -18.42 15.45
C ILE A 67 -2.07 -18.04 13.98
N GLU A 68 -1.99 -19.00 13.06
CA GLU A 68 -2.14 -18.76 11.64
C GLU A 68 -3.58 -18.34 11.28
N ALA A 69 -4.60 -18.93 11.88
CA ALA A 69 -6.00 -18.51 11.71
C ALA A 69 -6.24 -17.07 12.19
N LEU A 70 -5.65 -16.67 13.32
CA LEU A 70 -5.71 -15.30 13.82
C LEU A 70 -5.00 -14.31 12.89
N ARG A 71 -3.85 -14.69 12.34
CA ARG A 71 -3.13 -13.87 11.35
C ARG A 71 -3.95 -13.65 10.08
N GLN A 72 -4.57 -14.70 9.56
CA GLN A 72 -5.43 -14.61 8.38
C GLN A 72 -6.63 -13.71 8.65
N SER A 73 -7.28 -13.85 9.81
CA SER A 73 -8.41 -13.00 10.20
C SER A 73 -8.00 -11.53 10.33
N TYR A 74 -6.83 -11.25 10.89
CA TYR A 74 -6.29 -9.90 11.00
C TYR A 74 -5.96 -9.30 9.62
N ALA A 75 -5.34 -10.08 8.74
CA ALA A 75 -5.02 -9.64 7.38
C ALA A 75 -6.28 -9.32 6.56
N ILE A 76 -7.34 -10.12 6.71
CA ILE A 76 -8.64 -9.87 6.07
C ILE A 76 -9.27 -8.59 6.61
N ALA A 77 -9.35 -8.43 7.93
CA ALA A 77 -9.92 -7.24 8.55
C ALA A 77 -9.17 -5.97 8.17
N HIS A 78 -7.84 -6.03 8.11
CA HIS A 78 -7.00 -4.90 7.71
C HIS A 78 -7.19 -4.52 6.23
N ASN A 79 -7.33 -5.51 5.35
CA ASN A 79 -7.63 -5.30 3.94
C ASN A 79 -9.01 -4.64 3.75
N ASP A 80 -10.03 -5.10 4.47
CA ASP A 80 -11.38 -4.54 4.38
C ASP A 80 -11.43 -3.11 4.91
N GLN A 81 -10.71 -2.81 6.00
CA GLN A 81 -10.57 -1.45 6.52
C GLN A 81 -9.90 -0.52 5.51
N MET A 82 -8.88 -1.00 4.79
CA MET A 82 -8.23 -0.21 3.75
C MET A 82 -9.15 0.06 2.57
N LYS A 83 -9.88 -0.96 2.10
CA LYS A 83 -10.88 -0.80 1.04
C LYS A 83 -11.93 0.23 1.41
N GLN A 84 -12.41 0.18 2.66
CA GLN A 84 -13.38 1.14 3.17
C GLN A 84 -12.81 2.57 3.18
N ARG A 85 -11.58 2.78 3.66
CA ARG A 85 -10.94 4.11 3.66
C ARG A 85 -10.77 4.68 2.26
N VAL A 86 -10.38 3.85 1.29
CA VAL A 86 -10.27 4.28 -0.11
C VAL A 86 -11.64 4.62 -0.68
N ALA A 87 -12.66 3.80 -0.39
CA ALA A 87 -14.04 4.05 -0.86
C ALA A 87 -14.68 5.29 -0.22
N GLU A 88 -14.38 5.58 1.06
CA GLU A 88 -14.85 6.79 1.74
C GLU A 88 -14.18 8.07 1.19
N TYR A 89 -12.94 7.97 0.75
CA TYR A 89 -12.20 9.11 0.19
C TYR A 89 -12.71 9.51 -1.20
N PHE A 90 -13.15 8.55 -2.00
CA PHE A 90 -13.70 8.79 -3.32
C PHE A 90 -15.19 8.46 -3.35
N GLU A 91 -16.05 9.48 -3.32
CA GLU A 91 -17.51 9.31 -3.48
C GLU A 91 -17.88 8.70 -4.84
N SER A 92 -17.11 9.05 -5.88
CA SER A 92 -17.20 8.44 -7.20
C SER A 92 -15.86 8.56 -7.95
N LEU A 93 -15.50 7.51 -8.67
CA LEU A 93 -14.38 7.54 -9.61
C LEU A 93 -14.89 7.86 -11.02
N PRO A 94 -14.10 8.55 -11.87
CA PRO A 94 -14.37 8.65 -13.28
C PRO A 94 -14.55 7.28 -13.95
N ASP A 95 -15.47 7.16 -14.90
CA ASP A 95 -15.82 5.90 -15.56
C ASP A 95 -14.64 5.22 -16.29
N ASN A 96 -13.62 5.98 -16.64
CA ASN A 96 -12.41 5.49 -17.30
C ASN A 96 -11.36 4.93 -16.33
N ILE A 97 -11.59 4.96 -15.01
CA ILE A 97 -10.65 4.47 -14.00
C ILE A 97 -11.08 3.14 -13.43
N ASN A 98 -10.24 2.12 -13.60
CA ASN A 98 -10.36 0.86 -12.90
C ASN A 98 -9.42 0.85 -11.68
N MET A 99 -9.97 0.78 -10.48
CA MET A 99 -9.18 0.75 -9.25
C MET A 99 -9.08 -0.65 -8.68
N HIS A 100 -7.83 -1.11 -8.48
CA HIS A 100 -7.50 -2.40 -7.89
C HIS A 100 -6.83 -2.19 -6.52
N ILE A 101 -7.29 -2.90 -5.50
CA ILE A 101 -6.70 -2.84 -4.17
C ILE A 101 -6.01 -4.16 -3.87
N ILE A 102 -4.71 -4.11 -3.67
CA ILE A 102 -3.83 -5.26 -3.50
C ILE A 102 -3.08 -5.13 -2.19
N VAL A 103 -3.03 -6.20 -1.42
CA VAL A 103 -2.19 -6.31 -0.22
C VAL A 103 -1.11 -7.35 -0.46
N ARG A 104 0.13 -7.02 -0.15
CA ARG A 104 1.29 -7.91 -0.22
C ARG A 104 2.09 -7.83 1.06
N ARG A 105 2.77 -8.91 1.40
CA ARG A 105 3.66 -9.00 2.57
C ARG A 105 5.11 -8.94 2.14
N GLY A 106 5.93 -8.18 2.84
CA GLY A 106 7.36 -8.13 2.60
C GLY A 106 8.00 -6.80 2.93
N SER A 107 9.22 -6.61 2.43
CA SER A 107 9.91 -5.32 2.44
C SER A 107 9.22 -4.36 1.46
N ALA A 108 8.80 -3.19 1.92
CA ALA A 108 8.04 -2.24 1.10
C ALA A 108 8.75 -1.92 -0.22
N ARG A 109 10.06 -1.63 -0.19
CA ARG A 109 10.85 -1.35 -1.40
C ARG A 109 10.80 -2.52 -2.37
N ASP A 110 11.08 -3.73 -1.89
CA ASP A 110 11.22 -4.90 -2.75
C ASP A 110 9.88 -5.32 -3.35
N VAL A 111 8.82 -5.30 -2.55
CA VAL A 111 7.46 -5.59 -3.01
C VAL A 111 6.98 -4.59 -4.05
N ILE A 112 7.17 -3.28 -3.81
CA ILE A 112 6.75 -2.23 -4.74
C ILE A 112 7.50 -2.36 -6.07
N CYS A 113 8.83 -2.48 -6.04
CA CYS A 113 9.64 -2.58 -7.26
C CYS A 113 9.36 -3.88 -8.03
N GLN A 114 9.21 -5.01 -7.33
CA GLN A 114 8.89 -6.28 -7.95
C GLN A 114 7.48 -6.29 -8.55
N TYR A 115 6.49 -5.79 -7.81
CA TYR A 115 5.12 -5.68 -8.31
C TYR A 115 5.05 -4.83 -9.58
N ALA A 116 5.73 -3.68 -9.57
CA ALA A 116 5.76 -2.78 -10.72
C ALA A 116 6.36 -3.44 -11.97
N LYS A 117 7.39 -4.26 -11.78
CA LYS A 117 8.04 -5.00 -12.87
C LYS A 117 7.18 -6.14 -13.41
N ASP A 118 6.47 -6.86 -12.54
CA ASP A 118 5.72 -8.07 -12.90
C ASP A 118 4.32 -7.77 -13.48
N ASN A 119 3.83 -6.52 -13.34
CA ASN A 119 2.47 -6.14 -13.72
C ASN A 119 2.41 -4.97 -14.71
N ASP A 120 3.43 -4.80 -15.53
CA ASP A 120 3.49 -3.81 -16.63
C ASP A 120 3.11 -2.38 -16.16
N ILE A 121 3.57 -1.99 -14.99
CA ILE A 121 3.31 -0.65 -14.44
C ILE A 121 4.11 0.40 -15.26
N ASP A 122 3.44 1.48 -15.64
CA ASP A 122 4.02 2.59 -16.39
C ASP A 122 4.59 3.69 -15.50
N CYS A 123 4.01 3.87 -14.33
CA CYS A 123 4.36 4.95 -13.40
C CYS A 123 4.04 4.56 -11.95
N ILE A 124 4.91 4.96 -11.04
CA ILE A 124 4.66 4.85 -9.60
C ILE A 124 4.36 6.25 -9.06
N ILE A 125 3.24 6.40 -8.34
CA ILE A 125 2.88 7.66 -7.66
C ILE A 125 2.82 7.39 -6.17
N MET A 126 3.64 8.09 -5.39
CA MET A 126 3.74 7.82 -3.97
C MET A 126 3.92 9.09 -3.14
N GLY A 127 3.48 9.04 -1.90
CA GLY A 127 3.70 10.12 -0.96
C GLY A 127 5.19 10.32 -0.67
N ARG A 128 5.58 11.56 -0.46
CA ARG A 128 6.94 11.90 -0.05
C ARG A 128 7.33 11.20 1.26
N ARG A 129 6.38 10.92 2.14
CA ARG A 129 6.55 10.29 3.47
C ARG A 129 5.40 9.34 3.74
N GLY A 130 5.67 8.34 4.59
CA GLY A 130 4.66 7.50 5.20
C GLY A 130 4.38 7.91 6.66
N VAL A 131 3.81 7.00 7.42
CA VAL A 131 3.31 7.20 8.79
C VAL A 131 4.36 7.74 9.79
N SER A 132 5.66 7.49 9.58
CA SER A 132 6.75 7.81 10.53
C SER A 132 7.65 8.99 10.13
N GLY A 133 7.22 9.87 9.21
CA GLY A 133 8.09 10.85 8.54
C GLY A 133 8.60 12.02 9.36
N ILE A 134 9.92 12.22 9.42
CA ILE A 134 10.60 13.43 9.93
C ILE A 134 10.43 14.58 8.91
N ARG A 135 10.19 15.81 9.38
CA ARG A 135 9.68 16.97 8.60
C ARG A 135 10.51 17.45 7.40
N ALA A 136 11.76 17.07 7.21
CA ALA A 136 12.64 17.71 6.22
C ALA A 136 13.13 16.82 5.07
N ALA A 137 12.99 15.50 5.12
CA ALA A 137 13.58 14.59 4.14
C ALA A 137 12.53 13.76 3.38
N LEU A 138 12.94 13.23 2.24
CA LEU A 138 12.22 12.18 1.53
C LEU A 138 12.18 10.92 2.43
N GLY A 139 11.05 10.21 2.48
CA GLY A 139 10.89 9.01 3.31
C GLY A 139 11.83 7.88 2.86
N SER A 140 12.12 6.96 3.77
CA SER A 140 13.01 5.82 3.50
C SER A 140 12.52 4.95 2.34
N VAL A 141 11.21 4.65 2.31
CA VAL A 141 10.59 3.87 1.24
C VAL A 141 10.63 4.62 -0.08
N SER A 142 10.25 5.91 -0.11
CA SER A 142 10.27 6.71 -1.34
C SER A 142 11.67 6.82 -1.92
N THR A 143 12.68 7.04 -1.06
CA THR A 143 14.09 7.06 -1.48
C THR A 143 14.53 5.71 -2.03
N ALA A 144 14.13 4.61 -1.39
CA ALA A 144 14.52 3.27 -1.79
C ALA A 144 13.85 2.83 -3.10
N VAL A 145 12.58 3.19 -3.32
CA VAL A 145 11.86 2.94 -4.57
C VAL A 145 12.47 3.72 -5.72
N LEU A 146 12.74 5.03 -5.54
CA LEU A 146 13.42 5.86 -6.55
C LEU A 146 14.76 5.30 -7.01
N ARG A 147 15.48 4.61 -6.13
CA ARG A 147 16.76 3.95 -6.47
C ARG A 147 16.61 2.53 -7.00
N GLY A 148 15.42 1.93 -6.81
CA GLY A 148 15.16 0.53 -7.07
C GLY A 148 14.41 0.24 -8.36
N THR A 149 13.96 1.27 -9.09
CA THR A 149 13.20 1.14 -10.33
C THR A 149 13.71 2.11 -11.39
N ASP A 150 13.59 1.71 -12.66
CA ASP A 150 13.83 2.57 -13.83
C ASP A 150 12.54 3.25 -14.31
N LEU A 151 11.39 2.94 -13.69
CA LEU A 151 10.11 3.54 -14.03
C LEU A 151 10.04 5.00 -13.57
N PRO A 152 9.24 5.84 -14.25
CA PRO A 152 8.87 7.15 -13.74
C PRO A 152 8.25 7.07 -12.36
N VAL A 153 8.73 7.89 -11.41
CA VAL A 153 8.21 7.97 -10.06
C VAL A 153 7.79 9.41 -9.76
N LEU A 154 6.51 9.62 -9.55
CA LEU A 154 5.98 10.90 -9.08
C LEU A 154 5.88 10.89 -7.56
N VAL A 155 6.56 11.83 -6.91
CA VAL A 155 6.54 11.99 -5.45
C VAL A 155 5.66 13.20 -5.08
N VAL A 156 4.59 12.94 -4.34
CA VAL A 156 3.60 13.92 -3.92
C VAL A 156 3.88 14.40 -2.49
N LYS A 157 3.65 15.71 -2.24
CA LYS A 157 3.84 16.33 -0.91
C LYS A 157 2.58 16.25 -0.08
#